data_52ffe4a59d5efb62ca09e38a3ad8dd7a
#
_entry.id   52ffe4a59d5efb62ca09e38a3ad8dd7a
#
_cell.length_a   1.000
_cell.length_b   1.000
_cell.length_c   1.000
_cell.angle_alpha   90.00
_cell.angle_beta   90.00
_cell.angle_gamma   90.00
#
_symmetry.space_group_name_H-M   'P 1'
#
loop_
_entity.id
_entity.type
_entity.pdbx_description
1 polymer ?
#
loop_
_entity_poly.entity_id
_entity_poly.type
_entity_poly.pdbx_seq_one_letter_code
_entity_poly.pdbx_strand_id
1 'polypeptide(L)'
;MDSFDPHEPWDPESVWKGEPCPYDPEYVGNPLVLAPWTPVKGRITERECEHIRALYMEKITQVDKWVGELLDSIRAQGLWDETLIVLMSDHGQPMGEGEHGHGIMRKCRPWPYEELVHVPLIMHVPGIEGGRRIKSFVQNVDVTATIMDALGELGTPQKASDFGFPTYDTSEMQGISLLPVMRGETDTVRDCAIAGYYGMSWSLITEDYSYVHWLVSEDVKDSVDCIAGSGTEMKEEMWTCTAGAKVQVPDHDELYDRRADPFQLNNIAEQNPDKAREMLQQLKLVIGEIRTS
;
A
#
# COMPACT_ATOMS: atom_id res chain seq x y z
N MET A 1 -7.36 12.74 -11.12
CA MET A 1 -7.94 11.55 -11.80
C MET A 1 -7.78 10.40 -10.86
N ASP A 2 -8.82 9.65 -10.59
CA ASP A 2 -8.82 8.47 -9.75
C ASP A 2 -9.20 7.27 -10.64
N SER A 3 -8.51 6.14 -10.47
CA SER A 3 -8.77 4.92 -11.21
C SER A 3 -9.09 3.81 -10.23
N PHE A 4 -10.16 3.08 -10.49
CA PHE A 4 -10.49 1.91 -9.70
C PHE A 4 -9.56 0.72 -9.99
N ASP A 5 -9.13 0.56 -11.24
CA ASP A 5 -8.19 -0.48 -11.64
C ASP A 5 -6.75 -0.14 -11.15
N PRO A 6 -5.98 -1.17 -10.77
CA PRO A 6 -6.20 -2.61 -10.89
C PRO A 6 -6.85 -3.28 -9.66
N HIS A 7 -7.92 -2.74 -9.12
CA HIS A 7 -8.66 -3.32 -8.00
C HIS A 7 -9.33 -4.65 -8.41
N GLU A 8 -9.54 -5.54 -7.46
CA GLU A 8 -10.34 -6.75 -7.70
C GLU A 8 -11.85 -6.45 -7.91
N PRO A 9 -12.61 -7.29 -8.68
CA PRO A 9 -12.16 -8.52 -9.33
C PRO A 9 -11.24 -8.24 -10.52
N TRP A 10 -10.22 -9.09 -10.69
CA TRP A 10 -9.33 -8.95 -11.83
C TRP A 10 -9.97 -9.62 -13.04
N ASP A 11 -10.76 -8.85 -13.74
CA ASP A 11 -11.50 -9.20 -14.95
C ASP A 11 -10.96 -8.42 -16.16
N PRO A 12 -9.74 -8.74 -16.65
CA PRO A 12 -9.12 -8.02 -17.74
C PRO A 12 -9.84 -8.26 -19.08
N GLU A 13 -9.36 -7.59 -20.12
CA GLU A 13 -9.97 -7.61 -21.44
C GLU A 13 -10.09 -9.03 -22.04
N SER A 14 -9.12 -9.90 -21.79
CA SER A 14 -9.15 -11.30 -22.24
C SER A 14 -10.38 -12.03 -21.69
N VAL A 15 -10.74 -11.82 -20.42
CA VAL A 15 -11.93 -12.44 -19.78
C VAL A 15 -13.21 -11.99 -20.48
N TRP A 16 -13.33 -10.67 -20.74
CA TRP A 16 -14.51 -10.11 -21.41
C TRP A 16 -14.67 -10.57 -22.87
N LYS A 17 -13.55 -10.78 -23.56
CA LYS A 17 -13.52 -11.26 -24.95
C LYS A 17 -13.65 -12.77 -25.05
N GLY A 18 -13.53 -13.51 -23.94
CA GLY A 18 -13.47 -14.98 -23.96
C GLY A 18 -12.19 -15.50 -24.60
N GLU A 19 -11.11 -14.74 -24.50
CA GLU A 19 -9.77 -15.07 -24.98
C GLU A 19 -8.89 -15.60 -23.84
N PRO A 20 -7.87 -16.42 -24.11
CA PRO A 20 -6.90 -16.81 -23.10
C PRO A 20 -6.15 -15.57 -22.53
N CYS A 21 -5.90 -15.57 -21.21
CA CYS A 21 -5.05 -14.57 -20.59
C CYS A 21 -3.64 -14.60 -21.20
N PRO A 22 -3.08 -13.49 -21.68
CA PRO A 22 -1.76 -13.47 -22.31
C PRO A 22 -0.61 -13.85 -21.37
N TYR A 23 -0.81 -13.72 -20.06
CA TYR A 23 0.17 -14.10 -19.04
C TYR A 23 -0.02 -15.55 -18.55
N ASP A 24 -1.09 -16.23 -18.99
CA ASP A 24 -1.37 -17.62 -18.65
C ASP A 24 -2.24 -18.28 -19.75
N PRO A 25 -1.72 -18.38 -20.97
CA PRO A 25 -2.50 -18.82 -22.12
C PRO A 25 -2.89 -20.31 -22.10
N GLU A 26 -2.23 -21.10 -21.26
CA GLU A 26 -2.47 -22.55 -21.15
C GLU A 26 -3.43 -22.90 -20.00
N TYR A 27 -4.00 -21.92 -19.30
CA TYR A 27 -4.92 -22.19 -18.23
C TYR A 27 -6.22 -22.81 -18.74
N VAL A 28 -6.56 -23.95 -18.14
CA VAL A 28 -7.81 -24.66 -18.41
C VAL A 28 -8.65 -24.67 -17.15
N GLY A 29 -9.67 -23.84 -17.10
CA GLY A 29 -10.54 -23.68 -15.94
C GLY A 29 -11.53 -22.55 -16.13
N ASN A 30 -12.06 -22.02 -15.02
CA ASN A 30 -12.87 -20.82 -15.06
C ASN A 30 -11.96 -19.62 -15.41
N PRO A 31 -12.19 -18.93 -16.55
CA PRO A 31 -11.33 -17.80 -16.95
C PRO A 31 -11.34 -16.65 -15.94
N LEU A 32 -12.36 -16.52 -15.11
CA LEU A 32 -12.42 -15.57 -14.01
C LEU A 32 -12.48 -16.33 -12.68
N VAL A 33 -11.33 -16.47 -12.04
CA VAL A 33 -11.24 -16.99 -10.68
C VAL A 33 -11.30 -15.81 -9.70
N LEU A 34 -12.26 -15.83 -8.79
CA LEU A 34 -12.41 -14.78 -7.78
C LEU A 34 -11.48 -15.03 -6.61
N ALA A 35 -10.69 -14.03 -6.25
CA ALA A 35 -9.82 -14.08 -5.09
C ALA A 35 -10.65 -14.22 -3.79
N PRO A 36 -10.33 -15.18 -2.93
CA PRO A 36 -11.05 -15.36 -1.67
C PRO A 36 -10.75 -14.23 -0.67
N TRP A 37 -11.71 -13.91 0.16
CA TRP A 37 -11.56 -12.97 1.29
C TRP A 37 -10.82 -13.57 2.50
N THR A 38 -10.48 -14.83 2.43
CA THR A 38 -9.88 -15.63 3.50
C THR A 38 -8.52 -16.14 3.05
N PRO A 39 -7.72 -16.76 3.92
CA PRO A 39 -6.54 -17.47 3.50
C PRO A 39 -6.82 -18.39 2.31
N VAL A 40 -5.92 -18.41 1.35
CA VAL A 40 -6.08 -19.13 0.08
C VAL A 40 -6.07 -20.66 0.28
N LYS A 41 -5.35 -21.14 1.30
CA LYS A 41 -5.17 -22.56 1.58
C LYS A 41 -6.52 -23.27 1.78
N GLY A 42 -6.76 -24.28 0.96
CA GLY A 42 -8.00 -25.07 0.99
C GLY A 42 -9.25 -24.37 0.42
N ARG A 43 -9.09 -23.17 -0.17
CA ARG A 43 -10.17 -22.41 -0.82
C ARG A 43 -10.01 -22.39 -2.33
N ILE A 44 -8.81 -22.18 -2.79
CA ILE A 44 -8.41 -22.23 -4.19
C ILE A 44 -7.15 -23.08 -4.31
N THR A 45 -6.91 -23.63 -5.48
CA THR A 45 -5.70 -24.39 -5.79
C THR A 45 -4.53 -23.44 -6.10
N GLU A 46 -3.28 -23.95 -5.99
CA GLU A 46 -2.11 -23.16 -6.39
C GLU A 46 -2.20 -22.74 -7.87
N ARG A 47 -2.70 -23.62 -8.73
CA ARG A 47 -2.90 -23.32 -10.17
C ARG A 47 -3.90 -22.15 -10.39
N GLU A 48 -4.95 -22.07 -9.58
CA GLU A 48 -5.88 -20.95 -9.60
C GLU A 48 -5.22 -19.67 -9.04
N CYS A 49 -4.37 -19.77 -8.01
CA CYS A 49 -3.59 -18.65 -7.53
C CYS A 49 -2.68 -18.07 -8.61
N GLU A 50 -1.96 -18.94 -9.34
CA GLU A 50 -1.14 -18.55 -10.49
C GLU A 50 -1.96 -17.81 -11.55
N HIS A 51 -3.14 -18.34 -11.86
CA HIS A 51 -4.03 -17.71 -12.84
C HIS A 51 -4.53 -16.34 -12.38
N ILE A 52 -4.92 -16.20 -11.12
CA ILE A 52 -5.31 -14.90 -10.55
C ILE A 52 -4.16 -13.89 -10.67
N ARG A 53 -2.92 -14.29 -10.38
CA ARG A 53 -1.73 -13.44 -10.58
C ARG A 53 -1.56 -13.01 -12.03
N ALA A 54 -1.81 -13.93 -12.97
CA ALA A 54 -1.78 -13.64 -14.41
C ALA A 54 -2.84 -12.62 -14.83
N LEU A 55 -4.07 -12.76 -14.33
CA LEU A 55 -5.16 -11.80 -14.56
C LEU A 55 -4.79 -10.41 -13.99
N TYR A 56 -4.19 -10.35 -12.82
CA TYR A 56 -3.71 -9.10 -12.23
C TYR A 56 -2.61 -8.45 -13.08
N MET A 57 -1.66 -9.22 -13.61
CA MET A 57 -0.63 -8.71 -14.53
C MET A 57 -1.24 -8.12 -15.79
N GLU A 58 -2.28 -8.74 -16.35
CA GLU A 58 -3.00 -8.18 -17.49
C GLU A 58 -3.72 -6.87 -17.15
N LYS A 59 -4.34 -6.78 -15.94
CA LYS A 59 -4.94 -5.53 -15.45
C LYS A 59 -3.89 -4.42 -15.32
N ILE A 60 -2.70 -4.72 -14.79
CA ILE A 60 -1.60 -3.74 -14.73
C ILE A 60 -1.23 -3.27 -16.14
N THR A 61 -1.13 -4.17 -17.11
CA THR A 61 -0.83 -3.81 -18.51
C THR A 61 -1.90 -2.88 -19.10
N GLN A 62 -3.16 -3.11 -18.78
CA GLN A 62 -4.26 -2.24 -19.21
C GLN A 62 -4.15 -0.84 -18.56
N VAL A 63 -3.87 -0.79 -17.25
CA VAL A 63 -3.68 0.49 -16.54
C VAL A 63 -2.49 1.26 -17.12
N ASP A 64 -1.36 0.58 -17.33
CA ASP A 64 -0.16 1.18 -17.94
C ASP A 64 -0.46 1.81 -19.31
N LYS A 65 -1.20 1.11 -20.15
CA LYS A 65 -1.66 1.65 -21.43
C LYS A 65 -2.48 2.93 -21.28
N TRP A 66 -3.46 2.95 -20.37
CA TRP A 66 -4.32 4.12 -20.19
C TRP A 66 -3.58 5.30 -19.56
N VAL A 67 -2.66 5.02 -18.63
CA VAL A 67 -1.76 6.04 -18.10
C VAL A 67 -0.89 6.63 -19.22
N GLY A 68 -0.34 5.77 -20.09
CA GLY A 68 0.42 6.22 -21.26
C GLY A 68 -0.39 7.16 -22.17
N GLU A 69 -1.63 6.81 -22.50
CA GLU A 69 -2.51 7.65 -23.32
C GLU A 69 -2.84 9.00 -22.65
N LEU A 70 -3.02 9.01 -21.32
CA LEU A 70 -3.20 10.25 -20.56
C LEU A 70 -1.94 11.15 -20.65
N LEU A 71 -0.77 10.57 -20.41
CA LEU A 71 0.50 11.31 -20.46
C LEU A 71 0.78 11.86 -21.87
N ASP A 72 0.46 11.11 -22.91
CA ASP A 72 0.59 11.55 -24.30
C ASP A 72 -0.40 12.67 -24.62
N SER A 73 -1.60 12.65 -24.06
CA SER A 73 -2.58 13.72 -24.20
C SER A 73 -2.09 15.03 -23.54
N ILE A 74 -1.47 14.95 -22.36
CA ILE A 74 -0.88 16.10 -21.66
C ILE A 74 0.25 16.70 -22.52
N ARG A 75 1.12 15.85 -23.09
CA ARG A 75 2.20 16.29 -23.98
C ARG A 75 1.67 16.94 -25.25
N ALA A 76 0.68 16.32 -25.90
CA ALA A 76 0.09 16.83 -27.14
C ALA A 76 -0.58 18.19 -26.97
N GLN A 77 -1.05 18.51 -25.76
CA GLN A 77 -1.63 19.81 -25.41
C GLN A 77 -0.57 20.85 -24.98
N GLY A 78 0.72 20.47 -24.91
CA GLY A 78 1.79 21.37 -24.47
C GLY A 78 1.77 21.65 -22.97
N LEU A 79 1.09 20.83 -22.17
CA LEU A 79 0.91 21.04 -20.73
C LEU A 79 1.98 20.33 -19.87
N TRP A 80 2.90 19.58 -20.49
CA TRP A 80 3.88 18.77 -19.77
C TRP A 80 4.72 19.58 -18.78
N ASP A 81 5.24 20.71 -19.23
CA ASP A 81 6.13 21.56 -18.43
C ASP A 81 5.39 22.46 -17.42
N GLU A 82 4.06 22.37 -17.37
CA GLU A 82 3.20 23.14 -16.46
C GLU A 82 2.37 22.23 -15.54
N THR A 83 2.52 20.90 -15.65
CA THR A 83 1.70 19.95 -14.90
C THR A 83 2.54 19.13 -13.93
N LEU A 84 2.24 19.23 -12.64
CA LEU A 84 2.72 18.27 -11.65
C LEU A 84 1.92 16.97 -11.79
N ILE A 85 2.62 15.84 -11.97
CA ILE A 85 2.01 14.53 -12.13
C ILE A 85 2.50 13.63 -10.99
N VAL A 86 1.55 12.99 -10.29
CA VAL A 86 1.82 11.99 -9.26
C VAL A 86 1.08 10.72 -9.64
N LEU A 87 1.82 9.63 -9.81
CA LEU A 87 1.29 8.29 -9.95
C LEU A 87 1.63 7.52 -8.68
N MET A 88 0.61 7.07 -7.96
CA MET A 88 0.75 6.32 -6.72
C MET A 88 -0.39 5.32 -6.56
N SER A 89 -0.20 4.34 -5.69
CA SER A 89 -1.27 3.50 -5.19
C SER A 89 -1.56 3.83 -3.72
N ASP A 90 -2.80 3.63 -3.29
CA ASP A 90 -3.23 3.80 -1.89
C ASP A 90 -2.73 2.66 -1.01
N HIS A 91 -2.61 1.44 -1.54
CA HIS A 91 -2.05 0.25 -0.91
C HIS A 91 -1.54 -0.73 -1.97
N GLY A 92 -0.79 -1.72 -1.55
CA GLY A 92 -0.37 -2.85 -2.36
C GLY A 92 -1.41 -3.97 -2.36
N GLN A 93 -1.00 -5.17 -2.79
CA GLN A 93 -1.89 -6.31 -2.94
C GLN A 93 -1.19 -7.62 -2.61
N PRO A 94 -1.58 -8.35 -1.55
CA PRO A 94 -1.14 -9.72 -1.33
C PRO A 94 -1.75 -10.65 -2.39
N MET A 95 -0.97 -11.62 -2.86
CA MET A 95 -1.29 -12.42 -4.05
C MET A 95 -1.12 -13.94 -3.83
N GLY A 96 -1.30 -14.44 -2.60
CA GLY A 96 -1.27 -15.87 -2.30
C GLY A 96 -0.21 -16.31 -1.30
N GLU A 97 0.26 -17.54 -1.43
CA GLU A 97 1.19 -18.15 -0.49
C GLU A 97 2.62 -17.59 -0.59
N GLY A 98 3.36 -17.71 0.51
CA GLY A 98 4.77 -17.39 0.61
C GLY A 98 5.08 -15.95 0.21
N GLU A 99 6.07 -15.76 -0.64
CA GLU A 99 6.55 -14.47 -1.13
C GLU A 99 5.51 -13.63 -1.88
N HIS A 100 4.36 -14.23 -2.20
CA HIS A 100 3.28 -13.56 -2.92
C HIS A 100 2.25 -12.90 -2.00
N GLY A 101 2.23 -13.18 -0.69
CA GLY A 101 1.26 -12.54 0.17
C GLY A 101 0.85 -13.30 1.43
N HIS A 102 1.74 -14.07 2.05
CA HIS A 102 1.53 -14.70 3.36
C HIS A 102 0.25 -15.55 3.45
N GLY A 103 -0.14 -16.17 2.34
CA GLY A 103 -1.34 -17.02 2.28
C GLY A 103 -2.65 -16.26 2.08
N ILE A 104 -2.61 -14.99 1.75
CA ILE A 104 -3.79 -14.15 1.51
C ILE A 104 -3.77 -13.52 0.11
N MET A 105 -4.95 -13.13 -0.39
CA MET A 105 -5.11 -12.52 -1.72
C MET A 105 -5.86 -11.20 -1.73
N ARG A 106 -6.29 -10.72 -0.58
CA ARG A 106 -6.99 -9.44 -0.49
C ARG A 106 -6.46 -8.59 0.65
N LYS A 107 -6.48 -7.31 0.43
CA LYS A 107 -5.97 -6.25 1.32
C LYS A 107 -6.67 -6.11 2.68
N CYS A 108 -7.79 -6.79 2.91
CA CYS A 108 -8.64 -6.59 4.09
C CYS A 108 -8.11 -7.32 5.34
N ARG A 109 -6.82 -7.15 5.65
CA ARG A 109 -6.17 -7.79 6.80
C ARG A 109 -5.26 -6.81 7.51
N PRO A 110 -5.07 -6.93 8.83
CA PRO A 110 -4.24 -6.01 9.60
C PRO A 110 -2.74 -6.28 9.48
N TRP A 111 -2.29 -6.97 8.43
CA TRP A 111 -0.91 -7.34 8.22
C TRP A 111 -0.17 -6.31 7.36
N PRO A 112 0.68 -5.48 7.95
CA PRO A 112 1.42 -4.43 7.24
C PRO A 112 2.72 -4.97 6.62
N TYR A 113 2.63 -6.05 5.82
CA TYR A 113 3.77 -6.60 5.09
C TYR A 113 4.08 -5.84 3.81
N GLU A 114 5.30 -6.03 3.29
CA GLU A 114 5.83 -5.28 2.13
C GLU A 114 4.88 -5.29 0.93
N GLU A 115 4.24 -6.42 0.63
CA GLU A 115 3.30 -6.53 -0.50
C GLU A 115 2.05 -5.65 -0.36
N LEU A 116 1.76 -5.18 0.85
CA LEU A 116 0.62 -4.29 1.11
C LEU A 116 1.06 -2.84 1.30
N VAL A 117 2.20 -2.59 1.92
CA VAL A 117 2.61 -1.25 2.35
C VAL A 117 3.66 -0.60 1.45
N HIS A 118 4.38 -1.39 0.66
CA HIS A 118 5.37 -0.88 -0.29
C HIS A 118 4.71 -0.59 -1.65
N VAL A 119 4.23 0.63 -1.80
CA VAL A 119 3.47 1.06 -2.98
C VAL A 119 4.32 1.87 -3.97
N PRO A 120 3.99 1.87 -5.27
CA PRO A 120 4.68 2.72 -6.23
C PRO A 120 4.39 4.20 -5.95
N LEU A 121 5.42 5.03 -6.11
CA LEU A 121 5.30 6.49 -6.17
C LEU A 121 6.21 7.01 -7.28
N ILE A 122 5.61 7.58 -8.32
CA ILE A 122 6.33 8.19 -9.44
C ILE A 122 5.85 9.63 -9.58
N MET A 123 6.78 10.56 -9.62
CA MET A 123 6.45 11.99 -9.70
C MET A 123 7.17 12.66 -10.88
N HIS A 124 6.42 13.51 -11.58
CA HIS A 124 6.95 14.51 -12.49
C HIS A 124 6.62 15.88 -11.94
N VAL A 125 7.64 16.69 -11.73
CA VAL A 125 7.52 18.07 -11.24
C VAL A 125 8.16 18.99 -12.28
N PRO A 126 7.44 19.99 -12.81
CA PRO A 126 7.99 20.95 -13.77
C PRO A 126 9.29 21.57 -13.26
N GLY A 127 10.30 21.64 -14.14
CA GLY A 127 11.61 22.20 -13.82
C GLY A 127 12.55 21.29 -13.01
N ILE A 128 12.14 20.08 -12.63
CA ILE A 128 13.02 19.08 -12.00
C ILE A 128 13.39 18.01 -13.04
N GLU A 129 14.70 17.73 -13.17
CA GLU A 129 15.19 16.69 -14.06
C GLU A 129 14.71 15.29 -13.61
N GLY A 130 14.12 14.54 -14.53
CA GLY A 130 13.58 13.19 -14.29
C GLY A 130 14.62 12.07 -14.42
N GLY A 131 14.14 10.80 -14.44
CA GLY A 131 14.95 9.61 -14.67
C GLY A 131 15.73 9.12 -13.44
N ARG A 132 15.46 9.64 -12.25
CA ARG A 132 16.12 9.26 -11.00
C ARG A 132 15.28 8.27 -10.21
N ARG A 133 15.96 7.33 -9.53
CA ARG A 133 15.40 6.52 -8.43
C ARG A 133 15.93 7.04 -7.11
N ILE A 134 15.03 7.43 -6.23
CA ILE A 134 15.34 8.00 -4.92
C ILE A 134 15.11 6.92 -3.87
N LYS A 135 16.13 6.64 -3.05
CA LYS A 135 16.10 5.59 -2.00
C LYS A 135 15.80 6.19 -0.62
N SER A 136 14.91 7.15 -0.55
CA SER A 136 14.44 7.67 0.72
C SER A 136 13.19 6.93 1.15
N PHE A 137 13.01 6.73 2.45
CA PHE A 137 11.69 6.38 2.97
C PHE A 137 10.75 7.54 2.74
N VAL A 138 9.57 7.22 2.20
CA VAL A 138 8.48 8.17 1.95
C VAL A 138 7.17 7.56 2.42
N GLN A 139 6.21 8.41 2.75
CA GLN A 139 4.88 7.98 3.18
C GLN A 139 3.81 8.74 2.39
N ASN A 140 2.60 8.21 2.31
CA ASN A 140 1.50 8.82 1.55
C ASN A 140 1.22 10.27 1.97
N VAL A 141 1.41 10.60 3.24
CA VAL A 141 1.27 11.96 3.78
C VAL A 141 2.26 12.97 3.17
N ASP A 142 3.42 12.50 2.69
CA ASP A 142 4.45 13.33 2.06
C ASP A 142 4.02 13.84 0.69
N VAL A 143 3.15 13.11 0.01
CA VAL A 143 2.63 13.50 -1.31
C VAL A 143 1.85 14.81 -1.20
N THR A 144 0.96 14.93 -0.22
CA THR A 144 0.19 16.16 -0.01
C THR A 144 1.11 17.33 0.36
N ALA A 145 2.08 17.11 1.27
CA ALA A 145 3.07 18.13 1.63
C ALA A 145 3.89 18.58 0.41
N THR A 146 4.26 17.63 -0.46
CA THR A 146 5.01 17.92 -1.69
C THR A 146 4.19 18.74 -2.70
N ILE A 147 2.91 18.42 -2.86
CA ILE A 147 2.00 19.19 -3.73
C ILE A 147 1.85 20.62 -3.20
N MET A 148 1.63 20.79 -1.90
CA MET A 148 1.50 22.11 -1.29
C MET A 148 2.80 22.93 -1.41
N ASP A 149 3.95 22.29 -1.25
CA ASP A 149 5.26 22.93 -1.44
C ASP A 149 5.48 23.35 -2.91
N ALA A 150 5.15 22.49 -3.87
CA ALA A 150 5.24 22.79 -5.29
C ALA A 150 4.35 23.97 -5.72
N LEU A 151 3.24 24.17 -5.02
CA LEU A 151 2.33 25.30 -5.23
C LEU A 151 2.73 26.56 -4.43
N GLY A 152 3.77 26.48 -3.59
CA GLY A 152 4.19 27.58 -2.71
C GLY A 152 3.26 27.80 -1.50
N GLU A 153 2.49 26.80 -1.12
CA GLU A 153 1.45 26.88 -0.07
C GLU A 153 1.81 26.11 1.20
N LEU A 154 2.93 25.41 1.23
CA LEU A 154 3.36 24.65 2.43
C LEU A 154 3.75 25.62 3.54
N GLY A 155 3.27 25.37 4.75
CA GLY A 155 3.53 26.22 5.92
C GLY A 155 2.72 27.52 5.97
N THR A 156 1.78 27.72 5.06
CA THR A 156 0.88 28.88 5.05
C THR A 156 -0.51 28.50 5.53
N PRO A 157 -1.13 29.28 6.45
CA PRO A 157 -2.50 29.07 6.82
C PRO A 157 -3.42 29.29 5.60
N GLN A 158 -4.12 28.25 5.18
CA GLN A 158 -5.07 28.35 4.09
C GLN A 158 -6.34 29.04 4.57
N LYS A 159 -6.77 30.09 3.88
CA LYS A 159 -8.08 30.72 4.12
C LYS A 159 -9.20 29.78 3.65
N ALA A 160 -10.32 29.78 4.36
CA ALA A 160 -11.52 29.10 3.91
C ALA A 160 -11.80 29.48 2.45
N SER A 161 -11.94 28.48 1.59
CA SER A 161 -12.32 28.75 0.20
C SER A 161 -13.75 29.29 0.15
N ASP A 162 -14.07 30.07 -0.86
CA ASP A 162 -15.44 30.57 -1.11
C ASP A 162 -16.45 29.41 -1.31
N PHE A 163 -15.96 28.16 -1.40
CA PHE A 163 -16.75 26.94 -1.51
C PHE A 163 -17.07 26.28 -0.17
N GLY A 164 -16.75 26.91 0.97
CA GLY A 164 -17.13 26.42 2.31
C GLY A 164 -16.30 25.24 2.84
N PHE A 165 -15.14 24.96 2.25
CA PHE A 165 -14.21 24.02 2.84
C PHE A 165 -13.53 24.62 4.09
N PRO A 166 -13.25 23.80 5.13
CA PRO A 166 -12.57 24.29 6.32
C PRO A 166 -11.18 24.87 5.99
N THR A 167 -10.74 25.81 6.80
CA THR A 167 -9.36 26.28 6.74
C THR A 167 -8.43 25.16 7.16
N TYR A 168 -7.37 24.92 6.38
CA TYR A 168 -6.29 24.00 6.75
C TYR A 168 -5.06 24.83 7.13
N ASP A 169 -4.46 24.48 8.24
CA ASP A 169 -3.14 24.99 8.58
C ASP A 169 -2.10 23.97 8.08
N THR A 170 -1.42 24.31 6.99
CA THR A 170 -0.39 23.44 6.40
C THR A 170 0.87 23.37 7.24
N SER A 171 1.02 24.22 8.28
CA SER A 171 2.11 24.13 9.24
C SER A 171 1.97 22.94 10.20
N GLU A 172 0.76 22.39 10.37
CA GLU A 172 0.49 21.20 11.18
C GLU A 172 0.53 19.88 10.37
N MET A 173 0.91 19.94 9.09
CA MET A 173 1.02 18.74 8.26
C MET A 173 2.21 17.88 8.72
N GLN A 174 1.95 16.59 8.95
CA GLN A 174 2.97 15.62 9.34
C GLN A 174 3.81 15.10 8.15
N GLY A 175 3.37 15.37 6.92
CA GLY A 175 4.09 15.04 5.70
C GLY A 175 5.30 15.95 5.50
N ILE A 176 6.34 15.40 4.89
CA ILE A 176 7.57 16.12 4.52
C ILE A 176 7.61 16.28 3.01
N SER A 177 7.87 17.49 2.51
CA SER A 177 8.02 17.70 1.07
C SER A 177 9.17 16.88 0.49
N LEU A 178 8.91 16.23 -0.64
CA LEU A 178 9.88 15.45 -1.39
C LEU A 178 10.68 16.30 -2.39
N LEU A 179 10.35 17.58 -2.57
CA LEU A 179 11.07 18.45 -3.52
C LEU A 179 12.58 18.53 -3.25
N PRO A 180 13.06 18.63 -1.99
CA PRO A 180 14.50 18.65 -1.72
C PRO A 180 15.24 17.40 -2.20
N VAL A 181 14.71 16.20 -1.98
CA VAL A 181 15.35 14.96 -2.49
C VAL A 181 15.21 14.84 -3.99
N MET A 182 14.13 15.32 -4.58
CA MET A 182 13.93 15.34 -6.03
C MET A 182 14.90 16.30 -6.73
N ARG A 183 15.25 17.40 -6.09
CA ARG A 183 16.26 18.36 -6.57
C ARG A 183 17.69 17.93 -6.29
N GLY A 184 17.89 16.91 -5.44
CA GLY A 184 19.22 16.47 -5.02
C GLY A 184 19.87 17.39 -3.97
N GLU A 185 19.07 18.14 -3.24
CA GLU A 185 19.51 19.02 -2.15
C GLU A 185 19.78 18.19 -0.86
N THR A 186 19.13 17.04 -0.74
CA THR A 186 19.35 16.02 0.30
C THR A 186 19.16 14.62 -0.28
N ASP A 187 19.74 13.61 0.37
CA ASP A 187 19.62 12.21 -0.05
C ASP A 187 18.40 11.53 0.55
N THR A 188 17.90 12.00 1.70
CA THR A 188 16.77 11.40 2.40
C THR A 188 15.90 12.46 3.08
N VAL A 189 14.63 12.13 3.27
CA VAL A 189 13.69 12.92 4.10
C VAL A 189 13.35 12.22 5.41
N ARG A 190 13.56 10.88 5.48
CA ARG A 190 13.30 10.07 6.69
C ARG A 190 14.23 8.86 6.73
N ASP A 191 14.52 8.41 7.95
CA ASP A 191 15.32 7.20 8.20
C ASP A 191 14.44 5.95 8.35
N CYS A 192 13.13 6.12 8.49
CA CYS A 192 12.17 5.02 8.63
C CYS A 192 10.80 5.42 8.07
N ALA A 193 9.98 4.40 7.82
CA ALA A 193 8.56 4.57 7.58
C ALA A 193 7.74 3.82 8.64
N ILE A 194 6.53 4.30 8.88
CA ILE A 194 5.54 3.58 9.68
C ILE A 194 4.34 3.22 8.82
N ALA A 195 3.81 2.05 9.06
CA ALA A 195 2.56 1.58 8.47
C ALA A 195 1.75 0.88 9.55
N GLY A 196 0.53 0.48 9.23
CA GLY A 196 -0.25 -0.27 10.20
C GLY A 196 -1.72 -0.28 9.88
N TYR A 197 -2.45 -0.96 10.74
CA TYR A 197 -3.88 -1.02 10.71
C TYR A 197 -4.43 -0.47 12.02
N TYR A 198 -5.22 0.59 11.93
CA TYR A 198 -5.68 1.34 13.10
C TYR A 198 -6.28 0.41 14.18
N GLY A 199 -5.75 0.52 15.41
CA GLY A 199 -6.20 -0.26 16.54
C GLY A 199 -5.77 -1.73 16.57
N MET A 200 -5.02 -2.21 15.57
CA MET A 200 -4.65 -3.63 15.45
C MET A 200 -3.15 -3.87 15.30
N SER A 201 -2.48 -3.14 14.44
CA SER A 201 -1.06 -3.33 14.19
C SER A 201 -0.35 -2.01 13.87
N TRP A 202 0.93 -1.97 14.23
CA TRP A 202 1.87 -0.94 13.79
C TRP A 202 3.14 -1.59 13.26
N SER A 203 3.65 -1.09 12.17
CA SER A 203 4.93 -1.52 11.62
C SER A 203 5.91 -0.35 11.58
N LEU A 204 7.15 -0.61 11.98
CA LEU A 204 8.29 0.27 11.78
C LEU A 204 9.22 -0.37 10.75
N ILE A 205 9.50 0.36 9.68
CA ILE A 205 10.31 -0.09 8.56
C ILE A 205 11.54 0.80 8.49
N THR A 206 12.71 0.19 8.70
CA THR A 206 14.03 0.81 8.57
C THR A 206 14.79 0.22 7.38
N GLU A 207 16.01 0.66 7.10
CA GLU A 207 16.82 0.10 6.02
C GLU A 207 17.05 -1.41 6.19
N ASP A 208 17.33 -1.84 7.44
CA ASP A 208 17.77 -3.22 7.71
C ASP A 208 16.64 -4.10 8.24
N TYR A 209 15.66 -3.54 8.94
CA TYR A 209 14.64 -4.32 9.64
C TYR A 209 13.23 -3.81 9.39
N SER A 210 12.29 -4.74 9.39
CA SER A 210 10.86 -4.49 9.50
C SER A 210 10.34 -5.11 10.79
N TYR A 211 9.63 -4.32 11.60
CA TYR A 211 9.11 -4.76 12.89
C TYR A 211 7.61 -4.51 12.95
N VAL A 212 6.84 -5.52 13.31
CA VAL A 212 5.38 -5.44 13.47
C VAL A 212 5.01 -5.62 14.93
N HIS A 213 4.33 -4.61 15.48
CA HIS A 213 3.76 -4.64 16.82
C HIS A 213 2.26 -4.87 16.73
N TRP A 214 1.78 -5.92 17.38
CA TRP A 214 0.37 -6.29 17.41
C TRP A 214 -0.32 -5.73 18.65
N LEU A 215 -1.42 -4.98 18.46
CA LEU A 215 -2.17 -4.30 19.52
C LEU A 215 -3.40 -5.09 19.99
N VAL A 216 -3.61 -6.27 19.47
CA VAL A 216 -4.86 -7.02 19.64
C VAL A 216 -4.93 -7.60 21.05
N SER A 217 -5.99 -7.24 21.81
CA SER A 217 -6.27 -7.86 23.10
C SER A 217 -6.68 -9.33 22.94
N GLU A 218 -6.55 -10.13 24.00
CA GLU A 218 -6.94 -11.55 23.94
C GLU A 218 -8.40 -11.76 23.53
N ASP A 219 -9.28 -10.83 23.92
CA ASP A 219 -10.71 -10.88 23.57
C ASP A 219 -10.99 -10.63 22.08
N VAL A 220 -10.05 -10.00 21.36
CA VAL A 220 -10.17 -9.66 19.93
C VAL A 220 -9.46 -10.69 19.05
N LYS A 221 -8.45 -11.39 19.56
CA LYS A 221 -7.69 -12.42 18.84
C LYS A 221 -8.55 -13.48 18.17
N ASP A 222 -9.64 -13.88 18.83
CA ASP A 222 -10.56 -14.92 18.33
C ASP A 222 -11.70 -14.37 17.46
N SER A 223 -11.89 -13.07 17.42
CA SER A 223 -13.06 -12.43 16.82
C SER A 223 -12.74 -11.37 15.76
N VAL A 224 -11.49 -11.26 15.32
CA VAL A 224 -11.12 -10.35 14.22
C VAL A 224 -11.73 -10.88 12.94
N ASP A 225 -12.97 -10.52 12.72
CA ASP A 225 -13.58 -10.59 11.41
C ASP A 225 -12.75 -9.73 10.47
N CYS A 226 -12.47 -10.28 9.29
CA CYS A 226 -11.60 -9.71 8.28
C CYS A 226 -11.99 -8.32 7.80
N ILE A 227 -12.96 -7.72 8.40
CA ILE A 227 -13.59 -6.47 8.01
C ILE A 227 -13.57 -5.55 9.20
N ALA A 228 -12.39 -5.39 9.72
CA ALA A 228 -12.18 -4.34 10.67
C ALA A 228 -12.31 -3.01 9.93
N GLY A 229 -13.15 -2.17 10.42
CA GLY A 229 -13.10 -0.75 10.16
C GLY A 229 -14.20 -0.13 9.35
N SER A 230 -15.11 -0.87 8.80
CA SER A 230 -16.33 -0.22 8.36
C SER A 230 -17.42 -0.42 9.42
N GLY A 231 -17.57 0.54 10.29
CA GLY A 231 -18.81 0.71 11.06
C GLY A 231 -20.01 1.03 10.16
N THR A 232 -19.94 0.63 8.91
CA THR A 232 -20.98 0.75 7.91
C THR A 232 -21.47 -0.64 7.59
N GLU A 233 -22.77 -0.80 7.73
CA GLU A 233 -23.57 -1.94 7.32
C GLU A 233 -23.22 -2.42 5.90
N MET A 234 -22.15 -3.20 5.76
CA MET A 234 -21.96 -3.98 4.56
C MET A 234 -22.99 -5.10 4.60
N LYS A 235 -23.80 -5.19 3.56
CA LYS A 235 -24.91 -6.13 3.47
C LYS A 235 -24.46 -7.57 3.71
N GLU A 236 -25.22 -8.30 4.46
CA GLU A 236 -25.04 -9.71 4.85
C GLU A 236 -24.57 -10.64 3.72
N GLU A 237 -24.91 -10.34 2.48
CA GLU A 237 -24.57 -11.12 1.29
C GLU A 237 -23.09 -11.08 0.88
N MET A 238 -22.38 -9.99 1.16
CA MET A 238 -20.94 -9.89 0.94
C MET A 238 -20.13 -10.59 2.06
N TRP A 239 -20.75 -10.83 3.19
CA TRP A 239 -20.16 -11.45 4.36
C TRP A 239 -20.23 -12.97 4.34
N THR A 240 -21.15 -13.55 3.58
CA THR A 240 -21.32 -15.00 3.48
C THR A 240 -20.10 -15.74 2.92
N CYS A 241 -19.24 -15.05 2.15
CA CYS A 241 -17.95 -15.61 1.72
C CYS A 241 -16.91 -15.67 2.84
N THR A 242 -17.08 -14.87 3.90
CA THR A 242 -16.13 -14.76 5.02
C THR A 242 -16.71 -15.29 6.33
N ALA A 243 -18.00 -15.55 6.39
CA ALA A 243 -18.67 -16.05 7.58
C ALA A 243 -18.01 -17.34 8.09
N GLY A 244 -17.31 -17.24 9.20
CA GLY A 244 -16.65 -18.34 9.88
C GLY A 244 -15.15 -18.53 9.61
N ALA A 245 -14.50 -17.74 8.78
CA ALA A 245 -13.05 -17.74 8.69
C ALA A 245 -12.48 -16.81 9.77
N LYS A 246 -12.32 -17.33 10.97
CA LYS A 246 -11.54 -16.67 12.01
C LYS A 246 -10.11 -16.49 11.51
N VAL A 247 -9.63 -15.26 11.49
CA VAL A 247 -8.25 -14.96 11.21
C VAL A 247 -7.51 -14.90 12.53
N GLN A 248 -6.56 -15.77 12.67
CA GLN A 248 -5.68 -15.76 13.82
C GLN A 248 -4.68 -14.62 13.63
N VAL A 249 -4.79 -13.58 14.44
CA VAL A 249 -3.78 -12.51 14.54
C VAL A 249 -2.64 -13.07 15.39
N PRO A 250 -1.37 -12.82 15.00
CA PRO A 250 -0.24 -13.22 15.82
C PRO A 250 -0.35 -12.69 17.25
N ASP A 251 0.04 -13.48 18.23
CA ASP A 251 0.01 -13.14 19.65
C ASP A 251 1.35 -12.59 20.16
N HIS A 252 2.29 -12.43 19.26
CA HIS A 252 3.63 -11.92 19.53
C HIS A 252 4.07 -10.99 18.40
N ASP A 253 4.96 -10.07 18.74
CA ASP A 253 5.54 -9.15 17.77
C ASP A 253 6.43 -9.88 16.76
N GLU A 254 6.63 -9.25 15.61
CA GLU A 254 7.40 -9.83 14.52
C GLU A 254 8.58 -8.92 14.17
N LEU A 255 9.70 -9.55 13.83
CA LEU A 255 10.92 -8.87 13.36
C LEU A 255 11.46 -9.60 12.15
N TYR A 256 11.78 -8.85 11.10
CA TYR A 256 12.30 -9.38 9.84
C TYR A 256 13.56 -8.65 9.42
N ASP A 257 14.58 -9.40 8.97
CA ASP A 257 15.78 -8.86 8.33
C ASP A 257 15.48 -8.59 6.86
N ARG A 258 15.31 -7.34 6.48
CA ARG A 258 14.92 -6.95 5.12
C ARG A 258 15.94 -7.27 4.04
N ARG A 259 17.22 -7.48 4.41
CA ARG A 259 18.26 -7.84 3.46
C ARG A 259 18.29 -9.33 3.20
N ALA A 260 18.10 -10.14 4.24
CA ALA A 260 18.12 -11.60 4.16
C ALA A 260 16.74 -12.19 3.79
N ASP A 261 15.67 -11.50 4.20
CA ASP A 261 14.27 -11.93 4.04
C ASP A 261 13.40 -10.77 3.56
N PRO A 262 13.53 -10.33 2.30
CA PRO A 262 12.77 -9.21 1.76
C PRO A 262 11.27 -9.45 1.69
N PHE A 263 10.83 -10.69 1.81
CA PHE A 263 9.42 -11.09 1.77
C PHE A 263 8.80 -11.32 3.16
N GLN A 264 9.56 -11.09 4.23
CA GLN A 264 9.08 -11.20 5.61
C GLN A 264 8.46 -12.58 5.96
N LEU A 265 9.10 -13.66 5.52
CA LEU A 265 8.62 -15.03 5.74
C LEU A 265 9.19 -15.69 7.00
N ASN A 266 10.27 -15.16 7.57
CA ASN A 266 10.97 -15.71 8.70
C ASN A 266 11.03 -14.72 9.85
N ASN A 267 10.08 -14.81 10.78
CA ASN A 267 10.08 -14.00 11.99
C ASN A 267 11.25 -14.38 12.90
N ILE A 268 12.16 -13.43 13.13
CA ILE A 268 13.36 -13.61 13.96
C ILE A 268 13.26 -12.91 15.32
N ALA A 269 12.09 -12.46 15.75
CA ALA A 269 11.92 -11.71 17.00
C ALA A 269 12.36 -12.50 18.24
N GLU A 270 12.03 -13.80 18.32
CA GLU A 270 12.44 -14.66 19.43
C GLU A 270 13.95 -14.89 19.48
N GLN A 271 14.61 -14.97 18.32
CA GLN A 271 16.05 -15.16 18.20
C GLN A 271 16.81 -13.85 18.45
N ASN A 272 16.15 -12.69 18.31
CA ASN A 272 16.76 -11.37 18.43
C ASN A 272 15.94 -10.44 19.35
N PRO A 273 15.71 -10.82 20.63
CA PRO A 273 14.81 -10.10 21.52
C PRO A 273 15.31 -8.68 21.86
N ASP A 274 16.61 -8.45 21.84
CA ASP A 274 17.18 -7.13 22.08
C ASP A 274 16.88 -6.17 20.93
N LYS A 275 17.01 -6.65 19.69
CA LYS A 275 16.67 -5.86 18.51
C LYS A 275 15.17 -5.60 18.44
N ALA A 276 14.33 -6.59 18.73
CA ALA A 276 12.87 -6.39 18.77
C ALA A 276 12.48 -5.32 19.80
N ARG A 277 13.10 -5.29 20.98
CA ARG A 277 12.88 -4.23 21.99
C ARG A 277 13.34 -2.86 21.51
N GLU A 278 14.49 -2.78 20.85
CA GLU A 278 15.00 -1.54 20.26
C GLU A 278 14.01 -0.98 19.25
N MET A 279 13.53 -1.82 18.32
CA MET A 279 12.56 -1.44 17.29
C MET A 279 11.23 -0.97 17.90
N LEU A 280 10.74 -1.67 18.93
CA LEU A 280 9.54 -1.25 19.66
C LEU A 280 9.73 0.14 20.33
N GLN A 281 10.89 0.40 20.91
CA GLN A 281 11.18 1.70 21.51
C GLN A 281 11.21 2.80 20.45
N GLN A 282 11.87 2.55 19.32
CA GLN A 282 11.91 3.48 18.20
C GLN A 282 10.50 3.74 17.64
N LEU A 283 9.68 2.70 17.44
CA LEU A 283 8.29 2.84 17.02
C LEU A 283 7.49 3.74 17.96
N LYS A 284 7.62 3.54 19.27
CA LYS A 284 6.93 4.37 20.28
C LYS A 284 7.36 5.84 20.24
N LEU A 285 8.65 6.11 19.99
CA LEU A 285 9.15 7.47 19.82
C LEU A 285 8.54 8.14 18.59
N VAL A 286 8.59 7.48 17.43
CA VAL A 286 8.03 7.99 16.17
C VAL A 286 6.53 8.28 16.32
N ILE A 287 5.76 7.34 16.90
CA ILE A 287 4.31 7.55 17.14
C ILE A 287 4.08 8.71 18.15
N GLY A 288 4.93 8.83 19.17
CA GLY A 288 4.86 9.91 20.15
C GLY A 288 5.08 11.27 19.51
N GLU A 289 6.06 11.41 18.64
CA GLU A 289 6.32 12.64 17.88
C GLU A 289 5.15 13.03 16.97
N ILE A 290 4.56 12.06 16.26
CA ILE A 290 3.38 12.28 15.40
C ILE A 290 2.17 12.79 16.20
N ARG A 291 2.00 12.34 17.46
CA ARG A 291 0.86 12.75 18.30
C ARG A 291 1.02 14.12 18.96
N THR A 292 2.23 14.62 19.03
CA THR A 292 2.56 15.88 19.71
C THR A 292 2.85 17.03 18.76
N SER A 293 3.01 16.75 17.50
CA SER A 293 3.10 17.73 16.40
C SER A 293 1.72 18.10 15.89
#